data_3bd19d36ca27cf9cbafd38b3cd22893f
#
_entry.id   3bd19d36ca27cf9cbafd38b3cd22893f
#
_cell.length_a   1.000
_cell.length_b   1.000
_cell.length_c   1.000
_cell.angle_alpha   90.00
_cell.angle_beta   90.00
_cell.angle_gamma   90.00
#
_symmetry.space_group_name_H-M   'P 1'
#
loop_
_entity.id
_entity.type
_entity.pdbx_description
1 polymer ?
#
loop_
_entity_poly.entity_id
_entity_poly.type
_entity_poly.pdbx_seq_one_letter_code
_entity_poly.pdbx_strand_id
1 'polypeptide(L)'
;FSVKHTPFSELLTKMELSYEKHPAENRYMSTSTKQDATSRANWNIQAKENIKQIKLDALVDNVDSDFDDDPNDGFVSYYANIFGDIKLQVSGTIVNPIFYGMEVGDIVDFSSMHPTKAFGESWSGKNFMITGLTRSVGTLKFEAREI
;
A
#
# COMPACT_ATOMS: atom_id res chain seq x y z
N PHE A 1 21.50 5.45 -1.25
CA PHE A 1 20.20 5.49 -1.94
C PHE A 1 20.02 4.21 -2.74
N SER A 2 18.98 3.48 -2.48
CA SER A 2 18.64 2.23 -3.16
C SER A 2 17.18 2.29 -3.60
N VAL A 3 16.90 1.78 -4.78
CA VAL A 3 15.56 1.72 -5.35
C VAL A 3 15.29 0.28 -5.79
N LYS A 4 14.11 -0.22 -5.48
CA LYS A 4 13.63 -1.53 -5.92
C LYS A 4 12.14 -1.48 -6.22
N HIS A 5 11.65 -2.41 -7.01
CA HIS A 5 10.23 -2.66 -7.17
C HIS A 5 9.69 -3.56 -6.06
N THR A 6 8.42 -3.41 -5.74
CA THR A 6 7.69 -4.39 -4.93
C THR A 6 7.79 -5.76 -5.61
N PRO A 7 8.14 -6.82 -4.88
CA PRO A 7 8.18 -8.16 -5.46
C PRO A 7 6.78 -8.64 -5.85
N PHE A 8 6.69 -9.47 -6.87
CA PHE A 8 5.42 -10.05 -7.33
C PHE A 8 4.66 -10.82 -6.23
N SER A 9 5.37 -11.35 -5.26
CA SER A 9 4.76 -12.05 -4.11
C SER A 9 3.94 -11.13 -3.18
N GLU A 10 4.19 -9.82 -3.24
CA GLU A 10 3.46 -8.81 -2.46
C GLU A 10 2.32 -8.17 -3.28
N LEU A 11 2.24 -8.45 -4.58
CA LEU A 11 1.18 -7.95 -5.43
C LEU A 11 -0.13 -8.64 -5.09
N LEU A 12 -1.12 -7.88 -4.67
CA LEU A 12 -2.45 -8.39 -4.32
C LEU A 12 -3.42 -8.11 -5.47
N THR A 13 -3.98 -9.15 -6.04
CA THR A 13 -4.94 -9.03 -7.14
C THR A 13 -6.38 -9.19 -6.67
N LYS A 14 -6.57 -9.68 -5.45
CA LYS A 14 -7.88 -9.82 -4.83
C LYS A 14 -7.80 -9.61 -3.34
N MET A 15 -8.76 -8.89 -2.80
CA MET A 15 -8.94 -8.72 -1.37
C MET A 15 -10.31 -9.20 -0.94
N GLU A 16 -10.36 -9.92 0.15
CA GLU A 16 -11.57 -10.41 0.78
C GLU A 16 -11.60 -9.92 2.23
N LEU A 17 -12.60 -9.11 2.56
CA LEU A 17 -12.89 -8.65 3.91
C LEU A 17 -14.07 -9.44 4.45
N SER A 18 -13.86 -10.16 5.56
CA SER A 18 -14.93 -10.84 6.29
C SER A 18 -15.19 -10.10 7.59
N TYR A 19 -16.44 -9.76 7.86
CA TYR A 19 -16.86 -8.97 9.02
C TYR A 19 -18.21 -9.45 9.58
N GLU A 20 -18.72 -8.82 10.59
CA GLU A 20 -19.93 -9.24 11.31
C GLU A 20 -19.81 -10.69 11.81
N LYS A 21 -18.85 -10.93 12.69
CA LYS A 21 -18.69 -12.26 13.26
C LYS A 21 -19.91 -12.66 14.09
N HIS A 22 -20.47 -13.84 13.78
CA HIS A 22 -21.59 -14.38 14.54
C HIS A 22 -21.19 -14.65 15.98
N PRO A 23 -21.95 -14.15 16.99
CA PRO A 23 -21.51 -14.23 18.39
C PRO A 23 -21.46 -15.66 18.95
N ALA A 24 -22.24 -16.58 18.41
CA ALA A 24 -22.32 -17.97 18.88
C ALA A 24 -21.68 -18.97 17.92
N GLU A 25 -21.35 -18.59 16.72
CA GLU A 25 -20.79 -19.46 15.68
C GLU A 25 -19.47 -18.88 15.18
N ASN A 26 -18.52 -19.75 14.88
CA ASN A 26 -17.22 -19.30 14.37
C ASN A 26 -17.27 -19.01 12.85
N ARG A 27 -18.22 -18.17 12.45
CA ARG A 27 -18.39 -17.72 11.06
C ARG A 27 -18.62 -16.22 10.96
N TYR A 28 -18.33 -15.65 9.81
CA TYR A 28 -18.66 -14.28 9.45
C TYR A 28 -19.95 -14.27 8.64
N MET A 29 -20.80 -13.27 8.88
CA MET A 29 -22.08 -13.14 8.20
C MET A 29 -21.96 -12.36 6.90
N SER A 30 -20.97 -11.48 6.83
CA SER A 30 -20.77 -10.61 5.67
C SER A 30 -19.35 -10.72 5.11
N THR A 31 -19.22 -10.61 3.80
CA THR A 31 -17.94 -10.62 3.09
C THR A 31 -17.99 -9.63 1.95
N SER A 32 -17.04 -8.71 1.91
CA SER A 32 -16.78 -7.82 0.78
C SER A 32 -15.55 -8.27 0.02
N THR A 33 -15.61 -8.18 -1.31
CA THR A 33 -14.52 -8.62 -2.19
C THR A 33 -14.22 -7.57 -3.24
N LYS A 34 -12.94 -7.18 -3.32
CA LYS A 34 -12.44 -6.35 -4.40
C LYS A 34 -11.41 -7.10 -5.22
N GLN A 35 -11.56 -7.08 -6.53
CA GLN A 35 -10.64 -7.70 -7.48
C GLN A 35 -10.13 -6.62 -8.45
N ASP A 36 -8.83 -6.56 -8.63
CA ASP A 36 -8.21 -5.67 -9.62
C ASP A 36 -7.98 -6.41 -10.94
N ALA A 37 -8.93 -6.25 -11.85
CA ALA A 37 -8.86 -6.86 -13.19
C ALA A 37 -7.73 -6.24 -14.05
N THR A 38 -7.44 -4.95 -13.85
CA THR A 38 -6.41 -4.24 -14.59
C THR A 38 -5.03 -4.72 -14.18
N SER A 39 -4.78 -4.83 -12.90
CA SER A 39 -3.52 -5.37 -12.37
C SER A 39 -3.30 -6.81 -12.84
N ARG A 40 -4.34 -7.63 -12.82
CA ARG A 40 -4.25 -9.02 -13.31
C ARG A 40 -3.87 -9.09 -14.79
N ALA A 41 -4.45 -8.25 -15.61
CA ALA A 41 -4.16 -8.20 -17.05
C ALA A 41 -2.74 -7.68 -17.31
N ASN A 42 -2.33 -6.61 -16.63
CA ASN A 42 -1.02 -5.98 -16.81
C ASN A 42 0.12 -6.93 -16.43
N TRP A 43 -0.07 -7.73 -15.40
CA TRP A 43 0.98 -8.60 -14.85
C TRP A 43 0.79 -10.07 -15.22
N ASN A 44 -0.18 -10.39 -16.10
CA ASN A 44 -0.51 -11.74 -16.57
C ASN A 44 -0.71 -12.76 -15.45
N ILE A 45 -1.36 -12.35 -14.36
CA ILE A 45 -1.68 -13.21 -13.22
C ILE A 45 -3.02 -13.89 -13.51
N GLN A 46 -3.02 -15.00 -14.23
CA GLN A 46 -4.25 -15.67 -14.64
C GLN A 46 -4.62 -16.89 -13.80
N ALA A 47 -3.66 -17.62 -13.28
CA ALA A 47 -3.89 -18.95 -12.73
C ALA A 47 -4.03 -18.98 -11.20
N LYS A 48 -3.42 -18.05 -10.48
CA LYS A 48 -3.54 -17.93 -9.01
C LYS A 48 -3.62 -16.47 -8.66
N GLU A 49 -4.72 -16.10 -8.08
CA GLU A 49 -4.89 -14.79 -7.49
C GLU A 49 -4.10 -14.73 -6.18
N ASN A 50 -3.27 -13.72 -6.03
CA ASN A 50 -2.73 -13.40 -4.74
C ASN A 50 -3.84 -12.77 -3.91
N ILE A 51 -4.47 -13.59 -3.07
CA ILE A 51 -5.64 -13.19 -2.29
C ILE A 51 -5.18 -12.78 -0.90
N LYS A 52 -5.57 -11.59 -0.46
CA LYS A 52 -5.45 -11.17 0.93
C LYS A 52 -6.80 -11.31 1.61
N GLN A 53 -6.88 -12.16 2.61
CA GLN A 53 -8.05 -12.27 3.48
C GLN A 53 -7.83 -11.48 4.76
N ILE A 54 -8.76 -10.59 5.06
CA ILE A 54 -8.79 -9.78 6.28
C ILE A 54 -10.07 -10.13 7.04
N LYS A 55 -9.94 -10.36 8.34
CA LYS A 55 -11.04 -10.69 9.22
C LYS A 55 -11.14 -9.65 10.33
N LEU A 56 -12.27 -8.99 10.41
CA LEU A 56 -12.54 -7.95 11.40
C LEU A 56 -13.72 -8.38 12.27
N ASP A 57 -13.42 -8.97 13.41
CA ASP A 57 -14.41 -9.57 14.31
C ASP A 57 -15.41 -8.53 14.89
N ALA A 58 -14.93 -7.32 15.11
CA ALA A 58 -15.70 -6.25 15.74
C ALA A 58 -16.35 -5.28 14.75
N LEU A 59 -16.10 -5.44 13.45
CA LEU A 59 -16.73 -4.59 12.44
C LEU A 59 -18.16 -5.04 12.23
N VAL A 60 -19.09 -4.11 12.43
CA VAL A 60 -20.50 -4.25 12.10
C VAL A 60 -20.78 -3.31 10.95
N ASP A 61 -21.37 -3.82 9.89
CA ASP A 61 -21.80 -3.00 8.79
C ASP A 61 -22.95 -2.09 9.24
N ASN A 62 -22.74 -0.79 9.18
CA ASN A 62 -23.82 0.16 9.18
C ASN A 62 -24.18 0.41 7.71
N VAL A 63 -25.45 0.38 7.39
CA VAL A 63 -26.05 0.51 6.05
C VAL A 63 -25.50 1.72 5.24
N ASP A 64 -24.80 2.62 5.88
CA ASP A 64 -24.13 3.79 5.31
C ASP A 64 -22.58 3.63 5.32
N SER A 65 -22.06 2.45 5.58
CA SER A 65 -20.60 2.28 5.58
C SER A 65 -20.09 2.14 4.15
N ASP A 66 -19.42 3.16 3.68
CA ASP A 66 -18.66 3.21 2.44
C ASP A 66 -17.49 2.19 2.42
N PHE A 67 -17.56 1.17 3.28
CA PHE A 67 -16.47 0.22 3.47
C PHE A 67 -16.36 -0.79 2.34
N ASP A 68 -17.47 -1.11 1.70
CA ASP A 68 -17.53 -2.12 0.65
C ASP A 68 -18.00 -1.58 -0.70
N ASP A 69 -18.87 -0.57 -0.73
CA ASP A 69 -19.55 -0.13 -1.94
C ASP A 69 -18.91 1.08 -2.64
N ASP A 70 -18.13 1.91 -1.95
CA ASP A 70 -17.42 3.01 -2.60
C ASP A 70 -16.07 2.53 -3.17
N PRO A 71 -15.93 2.46 -4.50
CA PRO A 71 -14.67 2.07 -5.11
C PRO A 71 -13.52 3.04 -4.82
N ASN A 72 -13.80 4.23 -4.31
CA ASN A 72 -12.79 5.26 -4.07
C ASN A 72 -12.38 5.39 -2.61
N ASP A 73 -13.29 5.19 -1.65
CA ASP A 73 -13.07 5.48 -0.23
C ASP A 73 -13.08 4.25 0.69
N GLY A 74 -13.52 3.09 0.22
CA GLY A 74 -13.60 1.87 1.01
C GLY A 74 -12.23 1.30 1.41
N PHE A 75 -12.14 0.72 2.60
CA PHE A 75 -10.93 0.07 3.11
C PHE A 75 -10.34 -0.95 2.14
N VAL A 76 -11.20 -1.76 1.52
CA VAL A 76 -10.77 -2.80 0.55
C VAL A 76 -10.22 -2.15 -0.71
N SER A 77 -10.84 -1.06 -1.18
CA SER A 77 -10.38 -0.28 -2.33
C SER A 77 -9.06 0.43 -2.04
N TYR A 78 -8.93 1.04 -0.88
CA TYR A 78 -7.69 1.66 -0.43
C TYR A 78 -6.52 0.66 -0.42
N TYR A 79 -6.75 -0.52 0.14
CA TYR A 79 -5.75 -1.59 0.16
C TYR A 79 -5.40 -2.10 -1.24
N ALA A 80 -6.40 -2.27 -2.11
CA ALA A 80 -6.20 -2.68 -3.49
C ALA A 80 -5.36 -1.64 -4.27
N ASN A 81 -5.59 -0.36 -4.05
CA ASN A 81 -4.81 0.71 -4.68
C ASN A 81 -3.33 0.72 -4.24
N ILE A 82 -3.06 0.37 -2.98
CA ILE A 82 -1.69 0.31 -2.48
C ILE A 82 -0.95 -0.95 -2.95
N PHE A 83 -1.62 -2.09 -2.96
CA PHE A 83 -0.99 -3.39 -3.17
C PHE A 83 -1.34 -4.05 -4.51
N GLY A 84 -2.29 -3.48 -5.26
CA GLY A 84 -2.76 -4.02 -6.54
C GLY A 84 -1.80 -3.77 -7.71
N ASP A 85 -0.77 -2.94 -7.53
CA ASP A 85 0.21 -2.63 -8.57
C ASP A 85 1.64 -2.68 -8.05
N ILE A 86 2.59 -2.85 -8.97
CA ILE A 86 4.01 -2.82 -8.63
C ILE A 86 4.42 -1.38 -8.35
N LYS A 87 4.89 -1.14 -7.13
CA LYS A 87 5.29 0.17 -6.63
C LYS A 87 6.79 0.24 -6.41
N LEU A 88 7.36 1.43 -6.53
CA LEU A 88 8.74 1.69 -6.16
C LEU A 88 8.90 1.70 -4.65
N GLN A 89 9.98 1.10 -4.20
CA GLN A 89 10.46 1.19 -2.82
C GLN A 89 11.82 1.86 -2.82
N VAL A 90 11.96 2.88 -2.00
CA VAL A 90 13.16 3.71 -1.92
C VAL A 90 13.71 3.65 -0.51
N SER A 91 15.00 3.48 -0.40
CA SER A 91 15.70 3.59 0.89
C SER A 91 16.99 4.38 0.76
N GLY A 92 17.35 5.08 1.80
CA GLY A 92 18.55 5.91 1.77
C GLY A 92 18.95 6.46 3.12
N THR A 93 20.01 7.27 3.08
CA THR A 93 20.52 7.97 4.24
C THR A 93 20.60 9.46 3.93
N ILE A 94 20.01 10.26 4.80
CA ILE A 94 20.02 11.72 4.75
C ILE A 94 20.94 12.22 5.84
N VAL A 95 21.83 13.14 5.49
CA VAL A 95 22.76 13.80 6.44
C VAL A 95 22.35 15.22 6.76
N ASN A 96 21.35 15.76 6.05
CA ASN A 96 20.88 17.13 6.26
C ASN A 96 19.90 17.19 7.45
N PRO A 97 20.22 17.97 8.51
CA PRO A 97 19.41 18.03 9.72
C PRO A 97 18.00 18.59 9.52
N ILE A 98 17.73 19.30 8.42
CA ILE A 98 16.40 19.85 8.11
C ILE A 98 15.33 18.74 8.00
N PHE A 99 15.74 17.52 7.64
CA PHE A 99 14.84 16.38 7.49
C PHE A 99 14.68 15.54 8.76
N TYR A 100 15.31 15.94 9.89
CA TYR A 100 15.19 15.19 11.14
C TYR A 100 13.81 15.24 11.79
N GLY A 101 12.97 16.21 11.36
CA GLY A 101 11.56 16.26 11.76
C GLY A 101 10.64 15.30 10.99
N MET A 102 11.15 14.59 9.99
CA MET A 102 10.37 13.64 9.20
C MET A 102 9.85 12.49 10.09
N GLU A 103 8.61 12.04 9.84
CA GLU A 103 7.97 10.97 10.58
C GLU A 103 7.49 9.84 9.66
N VAL A 104 7.25 8.66 10.24
CA VAL A 104 6.61 7.56 9.51
C VAL A 104 5.17 7.95 9.19
N GLY A 105 4.78 7.79 7.92
CA GLY A 105 3.51 8.25 7.39
C GLY A 105 3.59 9.56 6.61
N ASP A 106 4.69 10.31 6.73
CA ASP A 106 4.89 11.51 5.90
C ASP A 106 4.95 11.16 4.42
N ILE A 107 4.40 12.05 3.60
CA ILE A 107 4.43 11.94 2.14
C ILE A 107 5.53 12.85 1.62
N VAL A 108 6.42 12.29 0.83
CA VAL A 108 7.58 12.96 0.24
C VAL A 108 7.60 12.79 -1.28
N ASP A 109 8.18 13.79 -1.95
CA ASP A 109 8.43 13.78 -3.38
C ASP A 109 9.95 13.81 -3.62
N PHE A 110 10.45 12.89 -4.42
CA PHE A 110 11.86 12.79 -4.78
C PHE A 110 12.18 13.43 -6.14
N SER A 111 11.20 13.95 -6.87
CA SER A 111 11.38 14.51 -8.22
C SER A 111 12.29 15.74 -8.22
N SER A 112 12.21 16.56 -7.18
CA SER A 112 13.05 17.76 -7.03
C SER A 112 14.46 17.46 -6.49
N MET A 113 14.65 16.32 -5.83
CA MET A 113 15.95 15.93 -5.26
C MET A 113 16.82 15.19 -6.27
N HIS A 114 16.21 14.50 -7.21
CA HIS A 114 16.91 13.73 -8.21
C HIS A 114 16.03 13.55 -9.45
N PRO A 115 16.32 14.23 -10.57
CA PRO A 115 15.61 13.98 -11.83
C PRO A 115 16.07 12.64 -12.41
N THR A 116 15.91 11.57 -11.66
CA THR A 116 16.38 10.26 -12.02
C THR A 116 15.23 9.45 -12.59
N LYS A 117 15.50 8.74 -13.67
CA LYS A 117 14.68 7.64 -14.12
C LYS A 117 15.24 6.36 -13.49
N ALA A 118 14.58 5.82 -12.47
CA ALA A 118 14.84 4.46 -12.05
C ALA A 118 14.00 3.52 -12.91
N PHE A 119 14.58 2.45 -13.37
CA PHE A 119 13.93 1.46 -14.25
C PHE A 119 13.31 2.05 -15.53
N GLY A 120 13.81 3.20 -15.99
CA GLY A 120 13.27 3.90 -17.16
C GLY A 120 12.03 4.74 -16.91
N GLU A 121 11.58 4.84 -15.66
CA GLU A 121 10.39 5.60 -15.26
C GLU A 121 10.73 7.02 -14.83
N SER A 122 9.81 7.96 -15.07
CA SER A 122 9.89 9.30 -14.52
C SER A 122 9.36 9.30 -13.09
N TRP A 123 10.08 9.98 -12.19
CA TRP A 123 9.65 10.18 -10.81
C TRP A 123 8.86 11.46 -10.59
N SER A 124 8.68 12.25 -11.65
CA SER A 124 7.87 13.46 -11.59
C SER A 124 6.42 13.12 -11.26
N GLY A 125 5.90 13.73 -10.20
CA GLY A 125 4.52 13.50 -9.73
C GLY A 125 4.31 12.20 -8.93
N LYS A 126 5.37 11.42 -8.66
CA LYS A 126 5.27 10.25 -7.78
C LYS A 126 5.41 10.67 -6.33
N ASN A 127 4.44 10.25 -5.53
CA ASN A 127 4.44 10.46 -4.08
C ASN A 127 4.89 9.19 -3.37
N PHE A 128 5.65 9.35 -2.30
CA PHE A 128 6.16 8.26 -1.49
C PHE A 128 5.81 8.48 -0.03
N MET A 129 5.24 7.47 0.58
CA MET A 129 4.98 7.47 2.02
C MET A 129 6.19 6.87 2.75
N ILE A 130 6.65 7.54 3.79
CA ILE A 130 7.71 7.03 4.66
C ILE A 130 7.17 5.85 5.47
N THR A 131 7.79 4.69 5.30
CA THR A 131 7.40 3.44 5.97
C THR A 131 8.34 3.05 7.11
N GLY A 132 9.53 3.60 7.12
CA GLY A 132 10.51 3.33 8.19
C GLY A 132 11.53 4.44 8.35
N LEU A 133 11.91 4.72 9.60
CA LEU A 133 12.91 5.72 9.96
C LEU A 133 13.83 5.20 11.05
N THR A 134 15.12 5.43 10.89
CA THR A 134 16.13 5.22 11.93
C THR A 134 16.97 6.48 12.08
N ARG A 135 16.88 7.11 13.25
CA ARG A 135 17.66 8.31 13.58
C ARG A 135 18.94 7.92 14.31
N SER A 136 20.05 8.47 13.84
CA SER A 136 21.36 8.36 14.49
C SER A 136 22.01 9.73 14.54
N VAL A 137 23.05 9.89 15.34
CA VAL A 137 23.77 11.18 15.40
C VAL A 137 24.32 11.51 14.00
N GLY A 138 23.85 12.62 13.44
CA GLY A 138 24.27 13.12 12.13
C GLY A 138 23.68 12.41 10.92
N THR A 139 22.84 11.38 11.10
CA THR A 139 22.24 10.64 9.97
C THR A 139 20.79 10.22 10.23
N LEU A 140 19.97 10.26 9.18
CA LEU A 140 18.62 9.75 9.15
C LEU A 140 18.54 8.69 8.03
N LYS A 141 18.32 7.44 8.41
CA LYS A 141 18.00 6.38 7.43
C LYS A 141 16.49 6.33 7.26
N PHE A 142 16.03 6.22 6.02
CA PHE A 142 14.62 6.14 5.70
C PHE A 142 14.34 5.00 4.74
N GLU A 143 13.11 4.52 4.82
CA GLU A 143 12.48 3.66 3.85
C GLU A 143 11.16 4.31 3.42
N ALA A 144 10.86 4.30 2.13
CA ALA A 144 9.66 4.90 1.58
C ALA A 144 9.08 4.01 0.48
N ARG A 145 7.77 4.07 0.31
CA ARG A 145 7.04 3.34 -0.71
C ARG A 145 6.17 4.30 -1.52
N GLU A 146 6.17 4.15 -2.83
CA GLU A 146 5.25 4.83 -3.75
C GLU A 146 3.80 4.49 -3.40
N ILE A 147 2.93 5.52 -3.40
CA ILE A 147 1.49 5.42 -3.10
C ILE A 147 0.64 5.89 -4.26
#